data_4ca0a66fe1d0628c330dd37694e88fca
#
_entry.id   4ca0a66fe1d0628c330dd37694e88fca
#
_cell.length_a   1.000
_cell.length_b   1.000
_cell.length_c   1.000
_cell.angle_alpha   90.00
_cell.angle_beta   90.00
_cell.angle_gamma   90.00
#
_symmetry.space_group_name_H-M   'P 1'
#
loop_
_entity.id
_entity.type
_entity.pdbx_description
1 polymer ?
#
loop_
_entity_poly.entity_id
_entity_poly.type
_entity_poly.pdbx_seq_one_letter_code
_entity_poly.pdbx_strand_id
1 'polypeptide(L)'
;AENIRRSLMAALSGLALVAVFMVVAYRLPGAVAVAALSLYALFNLSVYALIPVTLTLPGIAGFILSIGMAVDANVLIFERIKDELRRGNTLIRSIDTGFSEAFSSILDGHLTTLISCAALFFLGTGLVKGFAATLGIGVLLSLFTALTCTRTLLRFLMGYAGLRRPTYFIAQGQRPSTTA
;
A
#
# COMPACT_ATOMS: atom_id res chain seq x y z
N ALA A 1 3.63 29.88 1.30
CA ALA A 1 3.10 29.28 0.05
C ALA A 1 4.17 28.48 -0.71
N GLU A 2 5.42 28.96 -0.80
CA GLU A 2 6.48 28.32 -1.57
C GLU A 2 6.92 26.96 -0.98
N ASN A 3 7.04 26.85 0.34
CA ASN A 3 7.41 25.59 1.01
C ASN A 3 6.37 24.50 0.83
N ILE A 4 5.07 24.84 0.86
CA ILE A 4 3.98 23.87 0.61
C ILE A 4 4.03 23.37 -0.84
N ARG A 5 4.26 24.29 -1.80
CA ARG A 5 4.40 23.94 -3.21
C ARG A 5 5.59 23.00 -3.45
N ARG A 6 6.73 23.27 -2.84
CA ARG A 6 7.93 22.42 -2.91
C ARG A 6 7.67 21.02 -2.32
N SER A 7 7.00 20.97 -1.15
CA SER A 7 6.62 19.70 -0.52
C SER A 7 5.64 18.89 -1.38
N LEU A 8 4.66 19.54 -2.00
CA LEU A 8 3.73 18.87 -2.92
C LEU A 8 4.41 18.36 -4.19
N MET A 9 5.35 19.13 -4.76
CA MET A 9 6.12 18.66 -5.92
C MET A 9 6.99 17.47 -5.56
N ALA A 10 7.65 17.49 -4.40
CA ALA A 10 8.43 16.37 -3.90
C ALA A 10 7.56 15.12 -3.66
N ALA A 11 6.37 15.29 -3.09
CA ALA A 11 5.42 14.21 -2.87
C ALA A 11 4.95 13.59 -4.20
N LEU A 12 4.58 14.42 -5.18
CA LEU A 12 4.14 13.95 -6.50
C LEU A 12 5.26 13.25 -7.27
N SER A 13 6.50 13.79 -7.22
CA SER A 13 7.65 13.15 -7.88
C SER A 13 8.01 11.82 -7.21
N GLY A 14 7.96 11.75 -5.89
CA GLY A 14 8.16 10.51 -5.14
C GLY A 14 7.09 9.47 -5.45
N LEU A 15 5.81 9.87 -5.50
CA LEU A 15 4.70 8.99 -5.84
C LEU A 15 4.82 8.46 -7.28
N ALA A 16 5.18 9.30 -8.24
CA ALA A 16 5.39 8.90 -9.62
C ALA A 16 6.54 7.89 -9.73
N LEU A 17 7.65 8.13 -9.04
CA LEU A 17 8.80 7.22 -9.01
C LEU A 17 8.43 5.87 -8.42
N VAL A 18 7.69 5.85 -7.31
CA VAL A 18 7.20 4.62 -6.68
C VAL A 18 6.22 3.89 -7.61
N ALA A 19 5.31 4.59 -8.26
CA ALA A 19 4.36 3.98 -9.20
C ALA A 19 5.10 3.31 -10.38
N VAL A 20 6.09 3.98 -10.97
CA VAL A 20 6.92 3.42 -12.05
C VAL A 20 7.68 2.20 -11.54
N PHE A 21 8.32 2.29 -10.37
CA PHE A 21 9.04 1.17 -9.77
C PHE A 21 8.11 -0.04 -9.54
N MET A 22 6.92 0.17 -8.99
CA MET A 22 5.94 -0.89 -8.75
C MET A 22 5.51 -1.59 -10.04
N VAL A 23 5.22 -0.83 -11.10
CA VAL A 23 4.82 -1.41 -12.40
C VAL A 23 5.98 -2.19 -13.03
N VAL A 24 7.21 -1.66 -12.96
CA VAL A 24 8.40 -2.33 -13.52
C VAL A 24 8.76 -3.60 -12.74
N ALA A 25 8.75 -3.54 -11.40
CA ALA A 25 9.14 -4.64 -10.53
C ALA A 25 8.08 -5.75 -10.46
N TYR A 26 6.79 -5.40 -10.41
CA TYR A 26 5.69 -6.33 -10.17
C TYR A 26 4.74 -6.52 -11.36
N ARG A 27 4.96 -5.82 -12.48
CA ARG A 27 4.15 -5.94 -13.70
C ARG A 27 2.65 -5.80 -13.41
N LEU A 28 1.87 -6.89 -13.63
CA LEU A 28 0.42 -6.88 -13.43
C LEU A 28 0.00 -6.57 -11.98
N PRO A 29 0.54 -7.24 -10.93
CA PRO A 29 0.28 -6.84 -9.55
C PRO A 29 0.68 -5.39 -9.25
N GLY A 30 1.77 -4.91 -9.88
CA GLY A 30 2.19 -3.52 -9.75
C GLY A 30 1.17 -2.51 -10.28
N ALA A 31 0.53 -2.80 -11.41
CA ALA A 31 -0.55 -1.96 -11.94
C ALA A 31 -1.77 -1.95 -11.00
N VAL A 32 -2.11 -3.10 -10.41
CA VAL A 32 -3.16 -3.21 -9.38
C VAL A 32 -2.81 -2.39 -8.14
N ALA A 33 -1.54 -2.44 -7.70
CA ALA A 33 -1.09 -1.63 -6.57
C ALA A 33 -1.20 -0.13 -6.84
N VAL A 34 -0.84 0.33 -8.04
CA VAL A 34 -0.98 1.74 -8.43
C VAL A 34 -2.45 2.16 -8.43
N ALA A 35 -3.35 1.31 -8.93
CA ALA A 35 -4.79 1.57 -8.87
C ALA A 35 -5.30 1.63 -7.41
N ALA A 36 -4.89 0.68 -6.56
CA ALA A 36 -5.23 0.68 -5.14
C ALA A 36 -4.65 1.90 -4.40
N LEU A 37 -3.43 2.32 -4.75
CA LEU A 37 -2.80 3.52 -4.20
C LEU A 37 -3.53 4.80 -4.61
N SER A 38 -4.03 4.86 -5.85
CA SER A 38 -4.86 5.98 -6.31
C SER A 38 -6.18 6.06 -5.55
N LEU A 39 -6.83 4.92 -5.31
CA LEU A 39 -8.03 4.83 -4.45
C LEU A 39 -7.72 5.23 -3.01
N TYR A 40 -6.60 4.77 -2.46
CA TYR A 40 -6.13 5.16 -1.14
C TYR A 40 -5.97 6.68 -1.02
N ALA A 41 -5.28 7.32 -1.98
CA ALA A 41 -5.08 8.75 -2.00
C ALA A 41 -6.42 9.51 -2.07
N LEU A 42 -7.34 9.03 -2.90
CA LEU A 42 -8.68 9.60 -3.02
C LEU A 42 -9.47 9.50 -1.71
N PHE A 43 -9.48 8.33 -1.05
CA PHE A 43 -10.13 8.14 0.24
C PHE A 43 -9.52 9.02 1.32
N ASN A 44 -8.19 9.14 1.34
CA ASN A 44 -7.47 9.96 2.31
C ASN A 44 -7.84 11.44 2.16
N LEU A 45 -7.82 11.96 0.93
CA LEU A 45 -8.22 13.33 0.65
C LEU A 45 -9.70 13.57 0.98
N SER A 46 -10.58 12.60 0.72
CA SER A 46 -11.99 12.68 1.06
C SER A 46 -12.19 12.76 2.58
N VAL A 47 -11.47 11.95 3.35
CA VAL A 47 -11.54 11.99 4.81
C VAL A 47 -11.01 13.31 5.35
N TYR A 48 -9.91 13.85 4.79
CA TYR A 48 -9.39 15.16 5.21
C TYR A 48 -10.34 16.32 4.85
N ALA A 49 -11.10 16.19 3.79
CA ALA A 49 -12.14 17.19 3.45
C ALA A 49 -13.35 17.12 4.39
N LEU A 50 -13.66 15.92 4.92
CA LEU A 50 -14.78 15.69 5.82
C LEU A 50 -14.46 16.07 7.27
N ILE A 51 -13.24 15.78 7.71
CA ILE A 51 -12.75 16.11 9.05
C ILE A 51 -11.95 17.41 8.91
N PRO A 52 -12.25 18.48 9.65
CA PRO A 52 -11.49 19.75 9.56
C PRO A 52 -10.08 19.57 10.16
N VAL A 53 -9.26 18.76 9.53
CA VAL A 53 -7.85 18.59 9.87
C VAL A 53 -7.08 19.75 9.25
N THR A 54 -6.47 20.59 10.09
CA THR A 54 -5.56 21.62 9.61
C THR A 54 -4.33 20.95 9.02
N LEU A 55 -4.18 20.97 7.70
CA LEU A 55 -3.00 20.49 6.99
C LEU A 55 -1.81 21.39 7.29
N THR A 56 -1.17 21.12 8.43
CA THR A 56 0.09 21.73 8.82
C THR A 56 1.24 21.10 8.03
N LEU A 57 2.41 21.76 7.99
CA LEU A 57 3.60 21.17 7.34
C LEU A 57 3.92 19.75 7.85
N PRO A 58 3.93 19.50 9.17
CA PRO A 58 4.04 18.13 9.70
C PRO A 58 2.88 17.22 9.30
N GLY A 59 1.67 17.72 9.16
CA GLY A 59 0.53 16.96 8.68
C GLY A 59 0.71 16.45 7.24
N ILE A 60 1.28 17.26 6.36
CA ILE A 60 1.66 16.84 4.99
C ILE A 60 2.73 15.75 5.05
N ALA A 61 3.73 15.88 5.93
CA ALA A 61 4.74 14.84 6.12
C ALA A 61 4.13 13.51 6.59
N GLY A 62 3.17 13.54 7.52
CA GLY A 62 2.40 12.38 7.97
C GLY A 62 1.63 11.70 6.83
N PHE A 63 1.00 12.50 5.96
CA PHE A 63 0.32 12.00 4.77
C PHE A 63 1.29 11.31 3.80
N ILE A 64 2.43 11.92 3.49
CA ILE A 64 3.44 11.33 2.60
C ILE A 64 3.97 10.02 3.18
N LEU A 65 4.24 9.99 4.48
CA LEU A 65 4.71 8.78 5.16
C LEU A 65 3.65 7.67 5.09
N SER A 66 2.37 7.98 5.26
CA SER A 66 1.29 7.00 5.18
C SER A 66 1.12 6.41 3.76
N ILE A 67 1.41 7.18 2.71
CA ILE A 67 1.50 6.66 1.34
C ILE A 67 2.61 5.61 1.22
N GLY A 68 3.80 5.88 1.78
CA GLY A 68 4.90 4.92 1.82
C GLY A 68 4.50 3.60 2.46
N MET A 69 3.82 3.66 3.60
CA MET A 69 3.31 2.46 4.29
C MET A 69 2.22 1.72 3.50
N ALA A 70 1.36 2.44 2.77
CA ALA A 70 0.36 1.82 1.91
C ALA A 70 1.01 1.05 0.75
N VAL A 71 2.10 1.59 0.17
CA VAL A 71 2.91 0.89 -0.84
C VAL A 71 3.57 -0.35 -0.24
N ASP A 72 4.18 -0.22 0.93
CA ASP A 72 4.90 -1.31 1.60
C ASP A 72 3.97 -2.50 1.91
N ALA A 73 2.76 -2.24 2.37
CA ALA A 73 1.74 -3.27 2.57
C ALA A 73 1.44 -4.06 1.28
N ASN A 74 1.30 -3.38 0.14
CA ASN A 74 1.09 -4.03 -1.15
C ASN A 74 2.32 -4.82 -1.62
N VAL A 75 3.52 -4.28 -1.42
CA VAL A 75 4.79 -4.98 -1.72
C VAL A 75 4.89 -6.28 -0.93
N LEU A 76 4.61 -6.24 0.37
CA LEU A 76 4.65 -7.42 1.23
C LEU A 76 3.67 -8.51 0.77
N ILE A 77 2.44 -8.13 0.42
CA ILE A 77 1.44 -9.05 -0.12
C ILE A 77 1.96 -9.69 -1.42
N PHE A 78 2.53 -8.92 -2.34
CA PHE A 78 2.99 -9.43 -3.63
C PHE A 78 4.21 -10.34 -3.50
N GLU A 79 5.12 -10.04 -2.58
CA GLU A 79 6.25 -10.94 -2.32
C GLU A 79 5.77 -12.29 -1.74
N ARG A 80 4.80 -12.28 -0.84
CA ARG A 80 4.20 -13.52 -0.34
C ARG A 80 3.49 -14.31 -1.44
N ILE A 81 2.75 -13.65 -2.32
CA ILE A 81 2.12 -14.30 -3.48
C ILE A 81 3.19 -14.93 -4.39
N LYS A 82 4.30 -14.22 -4.66
CA LYS A 82 5.40 -14.76 -5.46
C LYS A 82 6.05 -15.97 -4.81
N ASP A 83 6.27 -15.95 -3.50
CA ASP A 83 6.85 -17.06 -2.77
C ASP A 83 5.95 -18.30 -2.84
N GLU A 84 4.64 -18.14 -2.71
CA GLU A 84 3.68 -19.23 -2.87
C GLU A 84 3.65 -19.79 -4.31
N LEU A 85 3.76 -18.93 -5.32
CA LEU A 85 3.89 -19.36 -6.71
C LEU A 85 5.19 -20.13 -6.96
N ARG A 86 6.31 -19.72 -6.33
CA ARG A 86 7.59 -20.44 -6.42
C ARG A 86 7.53 -21.82 -5.77
N ARG A 87 6.68 -21.99 -4.74
CA ARG A 87 6.40 -23.30 -4.11
C ARG A 87 5.55 -24.23 -4.96
N GLY A 88 5.12 -23.77 -6.15
CA GLY A 88 4.32 -24.57 -7.10
C GLY A 88 2.81 -24.53 -6.86
N ASN A 89 2.32 -23.66 -5.97
CA ASN A 89 0.89 -23.48 -5.75
C ASN A 89 0.20 -22.83 -6.96
N THR A 90 -1.08 -23.14 -7.15
CA THR A 90 -1.90 -22.48 -8.18
C THR A 90 -2.05 -21.00 -7.90
N LEU A 91 -2.22 -20.17 -8.94
CA LEU A 91 -2.28 -18.71 -8.79
C LEU A 91 -3.36 -18.25 -7.81
N ILE A 92 -4.55 -18.85 -7.86
CA ILE A 92 -5.66 -18.50 -6.95
C ILE A 92 -5.29 -18.83 -5.50
N ARG A 93 -4.73 -20.01 -5.26
CA ARG A 93 -4.28 -20.44 -3.93
C ARG A 93 -3.15 -19.53 -3.43
N SER A 94 -2.19 -19.19 -4.28
CA SER A 94 -1.09 -18.30 -3.94
C SER A 94 -1.55 -16.91 -3.53
N ILE A 95 -2.60 -16.38 -4.18
CA ILE A 95 -3.21 -15.10 -3.80
C ILE A 95 -3.84 -15.22 -2.42
N ASP A 96 -4.69 -16.22 -2.18
CA ASP A 96 -5.38 -16.36 -0.89
C ASP A 96 -4.40 -16.64 0.26
N THR A 97 -3.42 -17.52 0.07
CA THR A 97 -2.39 -17.82 1.07
C THR A 97 -1.48 -16.61 1.29
N GLY A 98 -1.03 -15.95 0.22
CA GLY A 98 -0.17 -14.77 0.32
C GLY A 98 -0.81 -13.62 1.10
N PHE A 99 -2.11 -13.36 0.88
CA PHE A 99 -2.86 -12.39 1.68
C PHE A 99 -2.97 -12.81 3.15
N SER A 100 -3.24 -14.09 3.43
CA SER A 100 -3.35 -14.61 4.80
C SER A 100 -2.02 -14.52 5.55
N GLU A 101 -0.90 -14.86 4.90
CA GLU A 101 0.42 -14.78 5.52
C GLU A 101 0.91 -13.34 5.71
N ALA A 102 0.62 -12.45 4.74
CA ALA A 102 0.99 -11.04 4.85
C ALA A 102 0.16 -10.30 5.92
N PHE A 103 -1.08 -10.74 6.16
CA PHE A 103 -2.02 -10.07 7.07
C PHE A 103 -1.45 -9.81 8.45
N SER A 104 -0.87 -10.82 9.09
CA SER A 104 -0.31 -10.70 10.44
C SER A 104 0.80 -9.65 10.48
N SER A 105 1.76 -9.71 9.54
CA SER A 105 2.88 -8.77 9.50
C SER A 105 2.43 -7.33 9.21
N ILE A 106 1.46 -7.16 8.32
CA ILE A 106 0.88 -5.85 8.01
C ILE A 106 0.15 -5.29 9.23
N LEU A 107 -0.67 -6.13 9.88
CA LEU A 107 -1.42 -5.71 11.06
C LEU A 107 -0.49 -5.29 12.20
N ASP A 108 0.56 -6.05 12.47
CA ASP A 108 1.53 -5.75 13.53
C ASP A 108 2.24 -4.42 13.28
N GLY A 109 2.71 -4.17 12.05
CA GLY A 109 3.35 -2.91 11.69
C GLY A 109 2.40 -1.70 11.79
N HIS A 110 1.18 -1.86 11.30
CA HIS A 110 0.17 -0.80 11.37
C HIS A 110 -0.29 -0.53 12.81
N LEU A 111 -0.47 -1.57 13.62
CA LEU A 111 -0.85 -1.44 15.03
C LEU A 111 0.23 -0.70 15.83
N THR A 112 1.50 -1.04 15.63
CA THR A 112 2.64 -0.36 16.26
C THR A 112 2.65 1.12 15.91
N THR A 113 2.42 1.47 14.64
CA THR A 113 2.34 2.85 14.20
C THR A 113 1.13 3.57 14.78
N LEU A 114 -0.04 2.92 14.86
CA LEU A 114 -1.24 3.50 15.47
C LEU A 114 -1.05 3.78 16.96
N ILE A 115 -0.40 2.90 17.70
CA ILE A 115 -0.06 3.12 19.12
C ILE A 115 0.85 4.34 19.25
N SER A 116 1.86 4.46 18.39
CA SER A 116 2.76 5.63 18.36
C SER A 116 2.00 6.91 18.02
N CYS A 117 1.10 6.87 17.02
CA CYS A 117 0.25 8.00 16.67
C CYS A 117 -0.67 8.40 17.84
N ALA A 118 -1.26 7.44 18.54
CA ALA A 118 -2.08 7.72 19.70
C ALA A 118 -1.27 8.41 20.81
N ALA A 119 -0.09 7.89 21.13
CA ALA A 119 0.79 8.51 22.10
C ALA A 119 1.15 9.95 21.72
N LEU A 120 1.54 10.19 20.45
CA LEU A 120 1.86 11.52 19.94
C LEU A 120 0.65 12.45 19.91
N PHE A 121 -0.55 11.93 19.67
CA PHE A 121 -1.77 12.73 19.65
C PHE A 121 -2.19 13.18 21.06
N PHE A 122 -2.10 12.30 22.06
CA PHE A 122 -2.52 12.63 23.43
C PHE A 122 -1.43 13.41 24.18
N LEU A 123 -0.16 13.06 24.03
CA LEU A 123 0.95 13.65 24.79
C LEU A 123 1.65 14.81 24.03
N GLY A 124 1.46 14.91 22.71
CA GLY A 124 2.11 15.90 21.87
C GLY A 124 1.49 17.29 21.96
N THR A 125 2.18 18.27 21.39
CA THR A 125 1.72 19.66 21.26
C THR A 125 1.22 19.94 19.84
N GLY A 126 0.54 21.05 19.60
CA GLY A 126 -0.18 21.44 18.39
C GLY A 126 0.30 20.88 17.05
N LEU A 127 1.55 21.15 16.65
CA LEU A 127 2.11 20.68 15.37
C LEU A 127 2.28 19.15 15.31
N VAL A 128 2.67 18.53 16.42
CA VAL A 128 2.86 17.08 16.52
C VAL A 128 1.51 16.36 16.49
N LYS A 129 0.47 16.94 17.07
CA LYS A 129 -0.90 16.39 17.00
C LYS A 129 -1.41 16.32 15.56
N GLY A 130 -1.14 17.36 14.75
CA GLY A 130 -1.52 17.37 13.33
C GLY A 130 -0.83 16.25 12.55
N PHE A 131 0.46 16.03 12.76
CA PHE A 131 1.20 14.91 12.19
C PHE A 131 0.61 13.55 12.60
N ALA A 132 0.38 13.37 13.92
CA ALA A 132 -0.14 12.12 14.45
C ALA A 132 -1.55 11.79 13.93
N ALA A 133 -2.41 12.80 13.82
CA ALA A 133 -3.76 12.63 13.29
C ALA A 133 -3.74 12.23 11.80
N THR A 134 -2.99 12.94 10.97
CA THR A 134 -2.90 12.64 9.53
C THR A 134 -2.27 11.28 9.27
N LEU A 135 -1.19 10.95 9.98
CA LEU A 135 -0.54 9.64 9.88
C LEU A 135 -1.48 8.53 10.35
N GLY A 136 -2.14 8.69 11.50
CA GLY A 136 -3.06 7.68 12.04
C GLY A 136 -4.23 7.39 11.11
N ILE A 137 -4.87 8.42 10.55
CA ILE A 137 -5.94 8.27 9.55
C ILE A 137 -5.39 7.55 8.31
N GLY A 138 -4.23 7.96 7.81
CA GLY A 138 -3.60 7.35 6.66
C GLY A 138 -3.30 5.86 6.87
N VAL A 139 -2.79 5.48 8.04
CA VAL A 139 -2.51 4.08 8.39
C VAL A 139 -3.78 3.23 8.44
N LEU A 140 -4.87 3.73 9.01
CA LEU A 140 -6.16 3.02 9.02
C LEU A 140 -6.69 2.81 7.60
N LEU A 141 -6.63 3.84 6.76
CA LEU A 141 -7.06 3.77 5.37
C LEU A 141 -6.15 2.87 4.53
N SER A 142 -4.84 2.86 4.77
CA SER A 142 -3.90 1.98 4.07
C SER A 142 -4.17 0.51 4.38
N LEU A 143 -4.45 0.19 5.63
CA LEU A 143 -4.82 -1.16 6.05
C LEU A 143 -6.11 -1.61 5.33
N PHE A 144 -7.14 -0.77 5.34
CA PHE A 144 -8.39 -1.05 4.64
C PHE A 144 -8.18 -1.25 3.13
N THR A 145 -7.42 -0.36 2.49
CA THR A 145 -7.19 -0.42 1.04
C THR A 145 -6.36 -1.63 0.65
N ALA A 146 -5.29 -1.94 1.39
CA ALA A 146 -4.44 -3.09 1.11
C ALA A 146 -5.21 -4.41 1.25
N LEU A 147 -5.98 -4.57 2.32
CA LEU A 147 -6.68 -5.82 2.60
C LEU A 147 -7.96 -6.00 1.77
N THR A 148 -8.68 -4.91 1.50
CA THR A 148 -9.98 -4.98 0.82
C THR A 148 -9.85 -4.66 -0.66
N CYS A 149 -9.33 -3.47 -1.01
CA CYS A 149 -9.30 -3.03 -2.40
C CYS A 149 -8.31 -3.84 -3.24
N THR A 150 -7.09 -4.04 -2.75
CA THR A 150 -6.06 -4.80 -3.50
C THR A 150 -6.49 -6.25 -3.70
N ARG A 151 -7.03 -6.89 -2.65
CA ARG A 151 -7.53 -8.27 -2.74
C ARG A 151 -8.69 -8.39 -3.72
N THR A 152 -9.65 -7.47 -3.65
CA THR A 152 -10.82 -7.45 -4.55
C THR A 152 -10.41 -7.20 -5.99
N LEU A 153 -9.51 -6.24 -6.24
CA LEU A 153 -8.98 -5.96 -7.57
C LEU A 153 -8.24 -7.16 -8.15
N LEU A 154 -7.38 -7.83 -7.39
CA LEU A 154 -6.68 -9.03 -7.83
C LEU A 154 -7.65 -10.17 -8.16
N ARG A 155 -8.64 -10.41 -7.30
CA ARG A 155 -9.66 -11.44 -7.56
C ARG A 155 -10.52 -11.11 -8.78
N PHE A 156 -10.88 -9.84 -8.96
CA PHE A 156 -11.64 -9.39 -10.14
C PHE A 156 -10.84 -9.61 -11.43
N LEU A 157 -9.55 -9.26 -11.43
CA LEU A 157 -8.67 -9.52 -12.58
C LEU A 157 -8.55 -11.01 -12.89
N MET A 158 -8.57 -11.88 -11.87
CA MET A 158 -8.56 -13.34 -12.05
C MET A 158 -9.84 -13.88 -12.67
N GLY A 159 -10.93 -13.13 -12.67
CA GLY A 159 -12.15 -13.45 -13.43
C GLY A 159 -11.93 -13.47 -14.94
N TYR A 160 -10.96 -12.74 -15.46
CA TYR A 160 -10.62 -12.72 -16.89
C TYR A 160 -9.62 -13.83 -17.24
N ALA A 161 -10.03 -14.81 -18.03
CA ALA A 161 -9.23 -16.00 -18.40
C ALA A 161 -7.87 -15.64 -19.05
N GLY A 162 -7.77 -14.51 -19.75
CA GLY A 162 -6.51 -14.04 -20.39
C GLY A 162 -5.43 -13.58 -19.43
N LEU A 163 -5.79 -13.21 -18.19
CA LEU A 163 -4.87 -12.66 -17.19
C LEU A 163 -4.41 -13.70 -16.15
N ARG A 164 -4.95 -14.94 -16.21
CA ARG A 164 -4.60 -16.06 -15.31
C ARG A 164 -3.22 -16.67 -15.58
N ARG A 165 -2.32 -16.00 -16.29
CA ARG A 165 -1.01 -16.57 -16.60
C ARG A 165 0.00 -16.23 -15.48
N PRO A 166 0.65 -17.24 -14.86
CA PRO A 166 1.67 -17.04 -13.82
C PRO A 166 2.84 -16.16 -14.28
N THR A 167 3.09 -16.13 -15.60
CA THR A 167 4.14 -15.31 -16.23
C THR A 167 4.01 -13.81 -15.99
N TYR A 168 2.82 -13.30 -15.66
CA TYR A 168 2.61 -11.89 -15.32
C TYR A 168 2.99 -11.56 -13.86
N PHE A 169 3.16 -12.59 -13.02
CA PHE A 169 3.50 -12.47 -11.60
C PHE A 169 4.97 -12.79 -11.30
N ILE A 170 5.61 -13.61 -12.13
CA ILE A 170 6.99 -14.07 -11.93
C ILE A 170 7.83 -13.65 -13.15
N ALA A 171 9.03 -13.09 -12.92
CA ALA A 171 9.97 -12.81 -14.00
C ALA A 171 10.50 -14.12 -14.61
N GLN A 172 10.80 -14.11 -15.93
CA GLN A 172 11.11 -15.31 -16.73
C GLN A 172 12.29 -16.18 -16.24
N GLY A 173 13.10 -15.74 -15.28
CA GLY A 173 14.24 -16.49 -14.74
C GLY A 173 13.95 -17.31 -13.48
N GLN A 174 12.71 -17.29 -12.95
CA GLN A 174 12.36 -17.89 -11.66
C GLN A 174 11.23 -18.92 -11.77
N ARG A 175 11.22 -19.71 -12.85
CA ARG A 175 10.25 -20.81 -12.98
C ARG A 175 10.53 -21.87 -11.91
N PRO A 176 9.48 -22.41 -11.23
CA PRO A 176 9.66 -23.58 -10.41
C PRO A 176 10.25 -24.69 -11.29
N SER A 177 11.30 -25.34 -10.81
CA SER A 177 11.79 -26.57 -11.41
C SER A 177 10.66 -27.59 -11.33
N THR A 178 10.00 -27.83 -12.45
CA THR A 178 9.15 -29.00 -12.61
C THR A 178 10.09 -30.22 -12.54
N THR A 179 10.38 -30.68 -11.35
CA THR A 179 10.87 -32.04 -11.14
C THR A 179 9.68 -32.96 -11.32
N ALA A 180 9.80 -33.79 -12.36
CA ALA A 180 8.91 -34.87 -12.73
C ALA A 180 8.61 -35.83 -11.56
#